data_988c1a1ed9ca9ba774b8dd7c4892a1e8
#
_entry.id   988c1a1ed9ca9ba774b8dd7c4892a1e8
#
_cell.length_a   1.000
_cell.length_b   1.000
_cell.length_c   1.000
_cell.angle_alpha   90.00
_cell.angle_beta   90.00
_cell.angle_gamma   90.00
#
_symmetry.space_group_name_H-M   'P 1'
#
loop_
_entity.id
_entity.type
_entity.pdbx_description
1 polymer ?
#
loop_
_entity_poly.entity_id
_entity_poly.type
_entity_poly.pdbx_seq_one_letter_code
_entity_poly.pdbx_strand_id
1 'polypeptide(L)'
;MAKGGYDLVTASGDASLRLIVGKRVQPINTALIPNWKNIDPRLANGPWYVVNKQTYGTPYQWGPNVLMYNTNVFKVAPVSWSVVFEAQNLPDGKPNKGRVQAYDGPIYIADAALYLKSTQPELGIKNPYELNETQYKAVLDLLRKQQPLVHRYWHDATVQMSDVKNEGVAASSSWGYMVNGLKADKQPVASTIPKEGATGWADTTMLHADAKHPNCAYKWMDWSLQPKVQGDVAAWFGSLPAVPAACKASELLGAEGCATNGFDQFDKIAFWKTPQAEGGKFVPYSRWTQDYIAIMGGR
;
A
#
# COMPACT_ATOMS: atom_id res chain seq x y z
N MET A 1 -15.82 -12.66 7.22
CA MET A 1 -15.01 -13.85 7.51
C MET A 1 -15.96 -15.03 7.74
N ALA A 2 -15.69 -16.18 7.11
CA ALA A 2 -16.41 -17.40 7.35
C ALA A 2 -16.25 -17.83 8.82
N LYS A 3 -17.30 -18.42 9.40
CA LYS A 3 -17.23 -18.98 10.76
C LYS A 3 -16.38 -20.24 10.75
N GLY A 4 -15.25 -20.22 11.43
CA GLY A 4 -14.42 -21.42 11.69
C GLY A 4 -13.48 -21.80 10.54
N GLY A 5 -12.41 -22.50 10.86
CA GLY A 5 -11.42 -23.04 9.93
C GLY A 5 -10.12 -22.25 9.78
N TYR A 6 -10.02 -21.08 10.41
CA TYR A 6 -8.80 -20.27 10.36
C TYR A 6 -8.38 -19.84 11.76
N ASP A 7 -7.10 -20.04 12.09
CA ASP A 7 -6.51 -19.53 13.33
C ASP A 7 -5.84 -18.16 13.12
N LEU A 8 -5.38 -17.90 11.89
CA LEU A 8 -4.72 -16.68 11.49
C LEU A 8 -5.43 -16.02 10.29
N VAL A 9 -5.32 -14.71 10.23
CA VAL A 9 -5.71 -13.91 9.08
C VAL A 9 -4.64 -12.83 8.84
N THR A 10 -4.37 -12.53 7.58
CA THR A 10 -3.49 -11.40 7.21
C THR A 10 -4.34 -10.24 6.72
N ALA A 11 -3.90 -9.02 7.07
CA ALA A 11 -4.56 -7.80 6.64
C ALA A 11 -3.56 -6.65 6.50
N SER A 12 -3.75 -5.85 5.46
CA SER A 12 -3.10 -4.54 5.33
C SER A 12 -3.80 -3.49 6.20
N GLY A 13 -3.16 -2.33 6.36
CA GLY A 13 -3.61 -1.28 7.26
C GLY A 13 -4.99 -0.68 6.93
N ASP A 14 -5.46 -0.81 5.70
CA ASP A 14 -6.82 -0.42 5.29
C ASP A 14 -7.92 -1.33 5.85
N ALA A 15 -7.58 -2.57 6.25
CA ALA A 15 -8.50 -3.57 6.74
C ALA A 15 -8.31 -3.94 8.21
N SER A 16 -7.09 -3.92 8.74
CA SER A 16 -6.73 -4.43 10.06
C SER A 16 -7.53 -3.77 11.19
N LEU A 17 -7.70 -2.44 11.18
CA LEU A 17 -8.50 -1.74 12.20
C LEU A 17 -9.99 -2.16 12.16
N ARG A 18 -10.53 -2.47 10.99
CA ARG A 18 -11.92 -2.96 10.87
C ARG A 18 -12.06 -4.35 11.49
N LEU A 19 -11.04 -5.21 11.36
CA LEU A 19 -11.02 -6.52 12.01
C LEU A 19 -10.94 -6.39 13.53
N ILE A 20 -10.15 -5.45 14.04
CA ILE A 20 -10.00 -5.18 15.47
C ILE A 20 -11.32 -4.64 16.05
N VAL A 21 -11.87 -3.58 15.46
CA VAL A 21 -13.12 -2.95 15.91
C VAL A 21 -14.31 -3.94 15.80
N GLY A 22 -14.32 -4.74 14.74
CA GLY A 22 -15.33 -5.79 14.52
C GLY A 22 -15.12 -7.04 15.40
N LYS A 23 -14.12 -7.04 16.32
CA LYS A 23 -13.80 -8.15 17.21
C LYS A 23 -13.62 -9.48 16.47
N ARG A 24 -13.05 -9.43 15.26
CA ARG A 24 -12.73 -10.61 14.45
C ARG A 24 -11.36 -11.19 14.75
N VAL A 25 -10.52 -10.40 15.40
CA VAL A 25 -9.17 -10.76 15.85
C VAL A 25 -9.03 -10.41 17.33
N GLN A 26 -8.10 -11.08 18.00
CA GLN A 26 -7.81 -10.87 19.42
C GLN A 26 -6.40 -10.33 19.62
N PRO A 27 -6.13 -9.65 20.75
CA PRO A 27 -4.78 -9.23 21.12
C PRO A 27 -3.82 -10.42 21.21
N ILE A 28 -2.57 -10.20 20.85
CA ILE A 28 -1.50 -11.19 21.01
C ILE A 28 -0.57 -10.81 22.16
N ASN A 29 0.02 -11.84 22.77
CA ASN A 29 1.10 -11.67 23.75
C ASN A 29 2.45 -11.76 23.02
N THR A 30 3.10 -10.63 22.79
CA THR A 30 4.39 -10.56 22.07
C THR A 30 5.53 -11.26 22.81
N ALA A 31 5.42 -11.48 24.14
CA ALA A 31 6.40 -12.25 24.91
C ALA A 31 6.44 -13.74 24.51
N LEU A 32 5.39 -14.25 23.85
CA LEU A 32 5.35 -15.61 23.30
C LEU A 32 5.94 -15.71 21.88
N ILE A 33 6.52 -14.63 21.37
CA ILE A 33 7.10 -14.52 20.03
C ILE A 33 8.57 -14.09 20.18
N PRO A 34 9.52 -15.00 20.43
CA PRO A 34 10.93 -14.67 20.66
C PRO A 34 11.57 -13.84 19.53
N ASN A 35 11.14 -14.04 18.27
CA ASN A 35 11.62 -13.30 17.11
C ASN A 35 11.00 -11.90 16.97
N TRP A 36 10.08 -11.48 17.83
CA TRP A 36 9.50 -10.12 17.85
C TRP A 36 10.58 -9.02 17.83
N LYS A 37 11.68 -9.26 18.54
CA LYS A 37 12.84 -8.36 18.60
C LYS A 37 13.52 -8.09 17.25
N ASN A 38 13.26 -8.91 16.25
CA ASN A 38 13.85 -8.78 14.92
C ASN A 38 13.09 -7.77 14.05
N ILE A 39 11.85 -7.39 14.44
CA ILE A 39 11.01 -6.46 13.69
C ILE A 39 11.65 -5.07 13.69
N ASP A 40 11.62 -4.42 12.56
CA ASP A 40 12.00 -3.00 12.43
C ASP A 40 11.24 -2.16 13.48
N PRO A 41 11.92 -1.41 14.34
CA PRO A 41 11.26 -0.58 15.36
C PRO A 41 10.21 0.38 14.80
N ARG A 42 10.36 0.82 13.55
CA ARG A 42 9.40 1.70 12.85
C ARG A 42 8.08 1.00 12.54
N LEU A 43 8.09 -0.33 12.42
CA LEU A 43 6.91 -1.17 12.18
C LEU A 43 6.36 -1.81 13.45
N ALA A 44 7.17 -1.97 14.51
CA ALA A 44 6.81 -2.73 15.71
C ALA A 44 5.59 -2.18 16.48
N ASN A 45 5.23 -0.90 16.25
CA ASN A 45 4.09 -0.22 16.88
C ASN A 45 3.17 0.45 15.85
N GLY A 46 2.96 -0.18 14.69
CA GLY A 46 2.14 0.37 13.62
C GLY A 46 0.70 0.69 14.08
N PRO A 47 0.19 1.92 13.86
CA PRO A 47 -1.12 2.34 14.35
C PRO A 47 -2.29 1.62 13.66
N TRP A 48 -2.03 0.82 12.66
CA TRP A 48 -3.02 -0.01 11.96
C TRP A 48 -3.24 -1.36 12.63
N TYR A 49 -2.40 -1.79 13.59
CA TYR A 49 -2.57 -3.05 14.32
C TYR A 49 -2.29 -2.94 15.84
N VAL A 50 -1.79 -1.79 16.32
CA VAL A 50 -1.67 -1.51 17.74
C VAL A 50 -2.74 -0.52 18.14
N VAL A 51 -3.70 -0.95 18.97
CA VAL A 51 -4.88 -0.17 19.39
C VAL A 51 -4.98 -0.22 20.90
N ASN A 52 -5.15 0.93 21.55
CA ASN A 52 -5.26 1.04 23.01
C ASN A 52 -4.12 0.30 23.76
N LYS A 53 -2.89 0.43 23.26
CA LYS A 53 -1.68 -0.25 23.78
C LYS A 53 -1.73 -1.79 23.71
N GLN A 54 -2.65 -2.35 22.94
CA GLN A 54 -2.73 -3.78 22.68
C GLN A 54 -2.26 -4.06 21.25
N THR A 55 -1.43 -5.08 21.09
CA THR A 55 -0.93 -5.54 19.79
C THR A 55 -1.82 -6.65 19.27
N TYR A 56 -2.25 -6.58 18.01
CA TYR A 56 -3.20 -7.51 17.40
C TYR A 56 -2.60 -8.42 16.33
N GLY A 57 -1.30 -8.36 16.09
CA GLY A 57 -0.64 -9.22 15.12
C GLY A 57 0.82 -8.89 14.91
N THR A 58 1.47 -9.62 13.99
CA THR A 58 2.87 -9.47 13.63
C THR A 58 3.02 -8.94 12.21
N PRO A 59 3.70 -7.80 11.99
CA PRO A 59 4.01 -7.36 10.62
C PRO A 59 5.01 -8.33 9.99
N TYR A 60 4.81 -8.69 8.73
CA TYR A 60 5.71 -9.62 8.06
C TYR A 60 6.22 -9.12 6.71
N GLN A 61 5.55 -8.18 6.09
CA GLN A 61 6.00 -7.52 4.87
C GLN A 61 5.37 -6.13 4.74
N TRP A 62 5.99 -5.29 3.91
CA TRP A 62 5.47 -3.98 3.56
C TRP A 62 5.94 -3.56 2.16
N GLY A 63 5.37 -2.50 1.63
CA GLY A 63 5.80 -1.95 0.36
C GLY A 63 5.17 -0.60 0.06
N PRO A 64 5.84 0.23 -0.74
CA PRO A 64 5.28 1.45 -1.28
C PRO A 64 4.32 1.17 -2.43
N ASN A 65 3.33 2.04 -2.62
CA ASN A 65 2.63 2.20 -3.87
C ASN A 65 3.51 3.07 -4.77
N VAL A 66 4.29 2.43 -5.64
CA VAL A 66 5.26 3.14 -6.48
C VAL A 66 4.60 3.77 -7.71
N LEU A 67 5.18 4.86 -8.22
CA LEU A 67 4.88 5.35 -9.55
C LEU A 67 5.67 4.51 -10.57
N MET A 68 4.99 3.56 -11.22
CA MET A 68 5.53 2.82 -12.35
C MET A 68 5.39 3.65 -13.63
N TYR A 69 6.38 3.59 -14.50
CA TYR A 69 6.39 4.32 -15.77
C TYR A 69 7.06 3.53 -16.88
N ASN A 70 6.65 3.79 -18.12
CA ASN A 70 7.24 3.20 -19.33
C ASN A 70 8.51 3.97 -19.73
N THR A 71 9.66 3.29 -19.77
CA THR A 71 10.96 3.90 -20.08
C THR A 71 11.12 4.29 -21.55
N ASN A 72 10.25 3.84 -22.44
CA ASN A 72 10.21 4.32 -23.81
C ASN A 72 9.56 5.73 -23.89
N VAL A 73 8.64 6.03 -22.97
CA VAL A 73 7.98 7.35 -22.87
C VAL A 73 8.80 8.29 -21.98
N PHE A 74 9.21 7.81 -20.80
CA PHE A 74 9.99 8.59 -19.83
C PHE A 74 11.44 8.18 -19.84
N LYS A 75 12.30 8.96 -20.50
CA LYS A 75 13.75 8.72 -20.48
C LYS A 75 14.42 9.09 -19.15
N VAL A 76 13.74 9.94 -18.38
CA VAL A 76 14.08 10.30 -17.00
C VAL A 76 12.86 9.97 -16.14
N ALA A 77 13.08 9.45 -14.93
CA ALA A 77 12.01 9.11 -14.01
C ALA A 77 11.11 10.32 -13.72
N PRO A 78 9.78 10.18 -13.78
CA PRO A 78 8.86 11.25 -13.41
C PRO A 78 9.04 11.59 -11.92
N VAL A 79 9.12 12.87 -11.61
CA VAL A 79 9.42 13.35 -10.26
C VAL A 79 8.17 13.65 -9.43
N SER A 80 6.98 13.56 -10.03
CA SER A 80 5.70 13.91 -9.41
C SER A 80 4.58 12.97 -9.83
N TRP A 81 3.64 12.73 -8.92
CA TRP A 81 2.37 12.07 -9.21
C TRP A 81 1.47 12.85 -10.16
N SER A 82 1.81 14.11 -10.50
CA SER A 82 1.04 14.91 -11.47
C SER A 82 0.79 14.17 -12.79
N VAL A 83 1.73 13.30 -13.21
CA VAL A 83 1.59 12.49 -14.44
C VAL A 83 0.37 11.56 -14.42
N VAL A 84 -0.14 11.23 -13.23
CA VAL A 84 -1.32 10.39 -13.04
C VAL A 84 -2.55 11.22 -12.66
N PHE A 85 -2.37 12.32 -11.90
CA PHE A 85 -3.48 13.11 -11.38
C PHE A 85 -3.93 14.26 -12.29
N GLU A 86 -3.05 14.79 -13.13
CA GLU A 86 -3.34 16.01 -13.91
C GLU A 86 -3.27 15.77 -15.42
N ALA A 87 -4.15 16.43 -16.17
CA ALA A 87 -4.12 16.40 -17.63
C ALA A 87 -2.87 17.11 -18.13
N GLN A 88 -2.00 16.39 -18.84
CA GLN A 88 -0.77 16.94 -19.39
C GLN A 88 -0.26 16.12 -20.59
N ASN A 89 0.64 16.71 -21.36
CA ASN A 89 1.41 15.95 -22.33
C ASN A 89 2.59 15.24 -21.63
N LEU A 90 2.82 13.99 -21.99
CA LEU A 90 3.97 13.22 -21.57
C LEU A 90 5.22 13.58 -22.39
N PRO A 91 6.43 13.12 -21.99
CA PRO A 91 7.67 13.44 -22.70
C PRO A 91 7.71 13.04 -24.17
N ASP A 92 6.87 12.11 -24.60
CA ASP A 92 6.70 11.73 -26.02
C ASP A 92 5.79 12.67 -26.81
N GLY A 93 5.37 13.79 -26.22
CA GLY A 93 4.49 14.82 -26.82
C GLY A 93 3.01 14.43 -26.86
N LYS A 94 2.62 13.25 -26.40
CA LYS A 94 1.22 12.79 -26.42
C LYS A 94 0.54 13.04 -25.07
N PRO A 95 -0.79 13.27 -25.04
CA PRO A 95 -1.52 13.44 -23.79
C PRO A 95 -1.47 12.16 -22.94
N ASN A 96 -1.55 12.33 -21.61
CA ASN A 96 -1.65 11.21 -20.67
C ASN A 96 -3.06 10.59 -20.62
N LYS A 97 -4.06 11.23 -21.18
CA LYS A 97 -5.45 10.72 -21.23
C LYS A 97 -5.52 9.35 -21.91
N GLY A 98 -6.09 8.37 -21.21
CA GLY A 98 -6.20 6.98 -21.65
C GLY A 98 -4.88 6.20 -21.57
N ARG A 99 -3.83 6.78 -20.98
CA ARG A 99 -2.48 6.17 -20.88
C ARG A 99 -1.97 6.08 -19.46
N VAL A 100 -2.82 6.35 -18.47
CA VAL A 100 -2.48 6.22 -17.05
C VAL A 100 -3.45 5.26 -16.37
N GLN A 101 -2.97 4.62 -15.34
CA GLN A 101 -3.77 3.74 -14.48
C GLN A 101 -3.62 4.14 -13.01
N ALA A 102 -4.59 3.76 -12.20
CA ALA A 102 -4.59 3.97 -10.76
C ALA A 102 -5.18 2.76 -10.04
N TYR A 103 -4.89 2.63 -8.75
CA TYR A 103 -5.44 1.56 -7.91
C TYR A 103 -6.96 1.73 -7.74
N ASP A 104 -7.70 0.62 -7.85
CA ASP A 104 -9.15 0.58 -7.63
C ASP A 104 -9.46 0.18 -6.18
N GLY A 105 -9.77 1.17 -5.38
CA GLY A 105 -10.20 0.97 -3.98
C GLY A 105 -10.38 2.29 -3.24
N PRO A 106 -11.31 2.36 -2.28
CA PRO A 106 -11.59 3.61 -1.54
C PRO A 106 -10.35 4.20 -0.84
N ILE A 107 -9.37 3.37 -0.49
CA ILE A 107 -8.13 3.80 0.14
C ILE A 107 -7.27 4.67 -0.79
N TYR A 108 -7.47 4.59 -2.12
CA TYR A 108 -6.80 5.43 -3.11
C TYR A 108 -7.10 6.93 -2.94
N ILE A 109 -8.17 7.29 -2.23
CA ILE A 109 -8.43 8.67 -1.81
C ILE A 109 -7.24 9.23 -1.04
N ALA A 110 -6.52 8.40 -0.27
CA ALA A 110 -5.32 8.84 0.46
C ALA A 110 -4.14 9.18 -0.46
N ASP A 111 -4.02 8.53 -1.63
CA ASP A 111 -3.00 8.85 -2.65
C ASP A 111 -3.23 10.27 -3.19
N ALA A 112 -4.48 10.59 -3.51
CA ALA A 112 -4.87 11.94 -3.94
C ALA A 112 -4.69 12.97 -2.82
N ALA A 113 -4.97 12.60 -1.55
CA ALA A 113 -4.73 13.46 -0.39
C ALA A 113 -3.23 13.73 -0.17
N LEU A 114 -2.38 12.72 -0.34
CA LEU A 114 -0.93 12.86 -0.24
C LEU A 114 -0.39 13.79 -1.34
N TYR A 115 -0.90 13.68 -2.56
CA TYR A 115 -0.58 14.57 -3.66
C TYR A 115 -0.96 16.02 -3.32
N LEU A 116 -2.21 16.26 -2.88
CA LEU A 116 -2.66 17.60 -2.49
C LEU A 116 -1.94 18.16 -1.28
N LYS A 117 -1.54 17.34 -0.33
CA LYS A 117 -0.71 17.76 0.82
C LYS A 117 0.56 18.48 0.37
N SER A 118 1.16 18.03 -0.72
CA SER A 118 2.39 18.60 -1.27
C SER A 118 2.15 19.77 -2.22
N THR A 119 1.08 19.70 -3.03
CA THR A 119 0.81 20.67 -4.11
C THR A 119 -0.12 21.81 -3.71
N GLN A 120 -0.91 21.64 -2.65
CA GLN A 120 -1.83 22.63 -2.08
C GLN A 120 -1.67 22.69 -0.55
N PRO A 121 -0.52 23.16 -0.05
CA PRO A 121 -0.22 23.18 1.39
C PRO A 121 -1.20 24.01 2.22
N GLU A 122 -1.90 24.98 1.60
CA GLU A 122 -2.96 25.77 2.22
C GLU A 122 -4.15 24.95 2.70
N LEU A 123 -4.36 23.74 2.17
CA LEU A 123 -5.37 22.81 2.68
C LEU A 123 -5.04 22.28 4.08
N GLY A 124 -3.77 22.38 4.51
CA GLY A 124 -3.35 21.96 5.84
C GLY A 124 -3.47 20.45 6.10
N ILE A 125 -3.42 19.60 5.06
CA ILE A 125 -3.48 18.14 5.19
C ILE A 125 -2.21 17.67 5.92
N LYS A 126 -2.37 17.13 7.12
CA LYS A 126 -1.25 16.57 7.91
C LYS A 126 -1.09 15.08 7.66
N ASN A 127 -2.19 14.34 7.71
CA ASN A 127 -2.27 12.90 7.53
C ASN A 127 -3.28 12.58 6.41
N PRO A 128 -2.90 11.86 5.34
CA PRO A 128 -3.79 11.57 4.23
C PRO A 128 -4.98 10.68 4.60
N TYR A 129 -4.98 10.05 5.78
CA TYR A 129 -6.07 9.21 6.29
C TYR A 129 -6.98 9.95 7.30
N GLU A 130 -6.69 11.19 7.64
CA GLU A 130 -7.39 12.00 8.64
C GLU A 130 -7.83 13.33 8.01
N LEU A 131 -8.81 13.26 7.11
CA LEU A 131 -9.30 14.40 6.34
C LEU A 131 -10.57 14.97 6.96
N ASN A 132 -10.61 16.29 7.22
CA ASN A 132 -11.84 16.98 7.51
C ASN A 132 -12.68 17.19 6.23
N GLU A 133 -13.93 17.65 6.34
CA GLU A 133 -14.86 17.78 5.21
C GLU A 133 -14.29 18.66 4.07
N THR A 134 -13.61 19.76 4.38
CA THR A 134 -13.05 20.67 3.37
C THR A 134 -11.89 20.00 2.62
N GLN A 135 -10.99 19.37 3.33
CA GLN A 135 -9.86 18.62 2.76
C GLN A 135 -10.37 17.45 1.92
N TYR A 136 -11.33 16.71 2.46
CA TYR A 136 -11.94 15.57 1.78
C TYR A 136 -12.61 15.96 0.47
N LYS A 137 -13.40 17.06 0.48
CA LYS A 137 -14.02 17.58 -0.75
C LYS A 137 -12.99 17.93 -1.82
N ALA A 138 -11.91 18.62 -1.45
CA ALA A 138 -10.83 18.97 -2.39
C ALA A 138 -10.20 17.71 -3.02
N VAL A 139 -10.00 16.66 -2.21
CA VAL A 139 -9.47 15.37 -2.68
C VAL A 139 -10.43 14.68 -3.65
N LEU A 140 -11.73 14.66 -3.35
CA LEU A 140 -12.71 14.08 -4.27
C LEU A 140 -12.82 14.88 -5.58
N ASP A 141 -12.67 16.20 -5.53
CA ASP A 141 -12.68 17.06 -6.74
C ASP A 141 -11.44 16.77 -7.62
N LEU A 142 -10.28 16.46 -7.04
CA LEU A 142 -9.12 16.00 -7.78
C LEU A 142 -9.40 14.64 -8.47
N LEU A 143 -9.98 13.68 -7.74
CA LEU A 143 -10.31 12.37 -8.31
C LEU A 143 -11.35 12.45 -9.44
N ARG A 144 -12.33 13.34 -9.34
CA ARG A 144 -13.30 13.62 -10.45
C ARG A 144 -12.58 14.16 -11.69
N LYS A 145 -11.56 15.01 -11.51
CA LYS A 145 -10.75 15.54 -12.63
C LYS A 145 -9.83 14.46 -13.21
N GLN A 146 -9.32 13.56 -12.40
CA GLN A 146 -8.47 12.46 -12.83
C GLN A 146 -9.25 11.38 -13.60
N GLN A 147 -10.48 11.09 -13.18
CA GLN A 147 -11.27 9.97 -13.71
C GLN A 147 -11.31 9.88 -15.25
N PRO A 148 -11.53 10.97 -16.01
CA PRO A 148 -11.53 10.91 -17.47
C PRO A 148 -10.14 10.73 -18.11
N LEU A 149 -9.05 10.81 -17.35
CA LEU A 149 -7.68 10.59 -17.82
C LEU A 149 -7.30 9.12 -17.74
N VAL A 150 -7.90 8.38 -16.79
CA VAL A 150 -7.49 7.03 -16.44
C VAL A 150 -8.01 6.03 -17.47
N HIS A 151 -7.09 5.21 -18.02
CA HIS A 151 -7.43 4.07 -18.87
C HIS A 151 -8.25 3.04 -18.09
N ARG A 152 -7.73 2.67 -16.90
CA ARG A 152 -8.37 1.72 -15.98
C ARG A 152 -7.97 1.99 -14.54
N TYR A 153 -8.94 1.91 -13.63
CA TYR A 153 -8.66 1.66 -12.22
C TYR A 153 -8.49 0.15 -12.06
N TRP A 154 -7.30 -0.28 -11.65
CA TRP A 154 -6.96 -1.70 -11.56
C TRP A 154 -7.13 -2.23 -10.13
N HIS A 155 -7.67 -3.42 -10.00
CA HIS A 155 -7.76 -4.16 -8.74
C HIS A 155 -6.98 -5.46 -8.79
N ASP A 156 -6.82 -6.02 -9.97
CA ASP A 156 -6.08 -7.26 -10.23
C ASP A 156 -4.73 -6.96 -10.87
N ALA A 157 -3.65 -7.54 -10.29
CA ALA A 157 -2.29 -7.34 -10.74
C ALA A 157 -2.05 -7.84 -12.18
N THR A 158 -2.68 -8.96 -12.54
CA THR A 158 -2.52 -9.55 -13.87
C THR A 158 -3.16 -8.71 -14.94
N VAL A 159 -4.30 -8.10 -14.63
CA VAL A 159 -4.98 -7.13 -15.52
C VAL A 159 -4.13 -5.89 -15.70
N GLN A 160 -3.56 -5.32 -14.61
CA GLN A 160 -2.66 -4.17 -14.74
C GLN A 160 -1.46 -4.50 -15.64
N MET A 161 -0.78 -5.63 -15.40
CA MET A 161 0.37 -6.03 -16.21
C MET A 161 0.00 -6.26 -17.67
N SER A 162 -1.17 -6.82 -17.95
CA SER A 162 -1.69 -7.00 -19.31
C SER A 162 -1.90 -5.67 -20.02
N ASP A 163 -2.54 -4.70 -19.36
CA ASP A 163 -2.77 -3.37 -19.92
C ASP A 163 -1.46 -2.63 -20.22
N VAL A 164 -0.45 -2.76 -19.34
CA VAL A 164 0.88 -2.17 -19.57
C VAL A 164 1.55 -2.76 -20.80
N LYS A 165 1.38 -4.06 -21.04
CA LYS A 165 1.93 -4.75 -22.22
C LYS A 165 1.22 -4.39 -23.53
N ASN A 166 -0.10 -4.23 -23.47
CA ASN A 166 -0.94 -4.29 -24.69
C ASN A 166 -1.71 -2.99 -24.98
N GLU A 167 -1.97 -2.14 -23.97
CA GLU A 167 -2.88 -0.99 -24.08
C GLU A 167 -2.16 0.36 -24.05
N GLY A 168 -0.82 0.35 -24.12
CA GLY A 168 -0.03 1.59 -24.22
C GLY A 168 0.00 2.43 -22.93
N VAL A 169 -0.20 1.81 -21.78
CA VAL A 169 -0.10 2.49 -20.49
C VAL A 169 1.30 3.07 -20.30
N ALA A 170 1.38 4.35 -20.01
CA ALA A 170 2.63 5.08 -19.85
C ALA A 170 3.03 5.28 -18.37
N ALA A 171 2.06 5.41 -17.47
CA ALA A 171 2.30 5.53 -16.03
C ALA A 171 1.14 4.94 -15.20
N SER A 172 1.46 4.44 -14.01
CA SER A 172 0.47 3.82 -13.11
C SER A 172 0.94 3.87 -11.67
N SER A 173 0.01 4.03 -10.71
CA SER A 173 0.28 3.53 -9.36
C SER A 173 0.41 2.02 -9.42
N SER A 174 1.39 1.43 -8.73
CA SER A 174 1.69 0.00 -8.86
C SER A 174 2.37 -0.54 -7.59
N TRP A 175 2.48 -1.84 -7.47
CA TRP A 175 3.30 -2.49 -6.45
C TRP A 175 4.60 -3.02 -7.05
N GLY A 176 5.62 -3.20 -6.23
CA GLY A 176 6.89 -3.80 -6.64
C GLY A 176 6.73 -5.15 -7.35
N TYR A 177 5.75 -5.96 -6.93
CA TYR A 177 5.38 -7.22 -7.59
C TYR A 177 5.16 -7.07 -9.10
N MET A 178 4.31 -6.13 -9.53
CA MET A 178 4.02 -5.94 -10.95
C MET A 178 5.21 -5.36 -11.71
N VAL A 179 5.92 -4.42 -11.09
CA VAL A 179 7.12 -3.84 -11.69
C VAL A 179 8.19 -4.91 -11.94
N ASN A 180 8.43 -5.78 -10.95
CA ASN A 180 9.42 -6.86 -11.06
C ASN A 180 8.97 -7.91 -12.08
N GLY A 181 7.70 -8.29 -12.09
CA GLY A 181 7.14 -9.21 -13.09
C GLY A 181 7.26 -8.68 -14.52
N LEU A 182 6.91 -7.41 -14.74
CA LEU A 182 7.04 -6.78 -16.05
C LEU A 182 8.49 -6.65 -16.50
N LYS A 183 9.43 -6.36 -15.59
CA LYS A 183 10.88 -6.37 -15.90
C LYS A 183 11.39 -7.76 -16.28
N ALA A 184 10.95 -8.81 -15.56
CA ALA A 184 11.29 -10.19 -15.88
C ALA A 184 10.77 -10.57 -17.28
N ASP A 185 9.61 -10.05 -17.69
CA ASP A 185 9.06 -10.18 -19.04
C ASP A 185 9.70 -9.21 -20.05
N LYS A 186 10.83 -8.58 -19.71
CA LYS A 186 11.57 -7.62 -20.55
C LYS A 186 10.74 -6.43 -21.03
N GLN A 187 9.70 -6.05 -20.29
CA GLN A 187 8.93 -4.85 -20.59
C GLN A 187 9.71 -3.59 -20.20
N PRO A 188 9.60 -2.50 -20.98
CA PRO A 188 10.33 -1.26 -20.75
C PRO A 188 9.70 -0.45 -19.59
N VAL A 189 9.77 -0.97 -18.37
CA VAL A 189 9.21 -0.32 -17.19
C VAL A 189 10.26 -0.07 -16.12
N ALA A 190 10.06 1.00 -15.38
CA ALA A 190 10.76 1.29 -14.13
C ALA A 190 9.79 1.90 -13.13
N SER A 191 10.23 2.09 -11.91
CA SER A 191 9.42 2.73 -10.86
C SER A 191 10.24 3.74 -10.07
N THR A 192 9.52 4.67 -9.44
CA THR A 192 10.09 5.68 -8.55
C THR A 192 9.11 6.00 -7.43
N ILE A 193 9.63 6.60 -6.36
CA ILE A 193 8.82 7.27 -5.34
C ILE A 193 8.97 8.76 -5.61
N PRO A 194 7.89 9.46 -6.05
CA PRO A 194 7.93 10.87 -6.37
C PRO A 194 8.26 11.77 -5.17
N LYS A 195 8.48 13.05 -5.43
CA LYS A 195 8.82 14.06 -4.40
C LYS A 195 7.75 14.21 -3.32
N GLU A 196 6.49 13.95 -3.65
CA GLU A 196 5.37 13.99 -2.72
C GLU A 196 5.38 12.82 -1.72
N GLY A 197 6.25 11.82 -1.95
CA GLY A 197 6.21 10.52 -1.27
C GLY A 197 5.23 9.57 -1.93
N ALA A 198 4.89 8.50 -1.23
CA ALA A 198 3.90 7.52 -1.67
C ALA A 198 3.05 7.05 -0.49
N THR A 199 1.85 6.58 -0.74
CA THR A 199 1.18 5.69 0.20
C THR A 199 1.83 4.32 0.15
N GLY A 200 1.59 3.49 1.15
CA GLY A 200 2.12 2.15 1.18
C GLY A 200 1.32 1.25 2.10
N TRP A 201 1.59 -0.01 2.03
CA TRP A 201 0.90 -1.02 2.80
C TRP A 201 1.89 -1.78 3.68
N ALA A 202 1.40 -2.24 4.82
CA ALA A 202 2.14 -3.14 5.70
C ALA A 202 1.19 -4.23 6.16
N ASP A 203 1.51 -5.46 5.80
CA ASP A 203 0.68 -6.61 6.08
C ASP A 203 1.01 -7.18 7.46
N THR A 204 -0.04 -7.50 8.19
CA THR A 204 0.03 -7.99 9.55
C THR A 204 -0.69 -9.33 9.65
N THR A 205 0.00 -10.36 10.16
CA THR A 205 -0.62 -11.63 10.52
C THR A 205 -1.28 -11.50 11.89
N MET A 206 -2.58 -11.71 11.95
CA MET A 206 -3.42 -11.46 13.13
C MET A 206 -4.05 -12.77 13.62
N LEU A 207 -4.17 -12.93 14.96
CA LEU A 207 -4.81 -14.08 15.58
C LEU A 207 -6.34 -13.92 15.51
N HIS A 208 -7.03 -14.91 14.92
CA HIS A 208 -8.50 -14.90 14.84
C HIS A 208 -9.12 -14.94 16.25
N ALA A 209 -10.25 -14.26 16.44
CA ALA A 209 -10.92 -14.20 17.76
C ALA A 209 -11.31 -15.59 18.29
N ASP A 210 -11.70 -16.51 17.40
CA ASP A 210 -12.12 -17.88 17.73
C ASP A 210 -11.07 -18.93 17.34
N ALA A 211 -9.77 -18.56 17.35
CA ALA A 211 -8.68 -19.48 17.01
C ALA A 211 -8.74 -20.76 17.86
N LYS A 212 -8.73 -21.91 17.20
CA LYS A 212 -8.79 -23.23 17.86
C LYS A 212 -7.41 -23.74 18.28
N HIS A 213 -6.37 -23.29 17.57
CA HIS A 213 -4.98 -23.73 17.77
C HIS A 213 -4.05 -22.55 18.00
N PRO A 214 -4.28 -21.73 19.07
CA PRO A 214 -3.48 -20.52 19.30
C PRO A 214 -1.98 -20.81 19.46
N ASN A 215 -1.60 -21.95 20.04
CA ASN A 215 -0.19 -22.33 20.17
C ASN A 215 0.49 -22.53 18.80
N CYS A 216 -0.22 -23.11 17.81
CA CYS A 216 0.29 -23.25 16.45
C CYS A 216 0.37 -21.88 15.77
N ALA A 217 -0.61 -21.02 15.99
CA ALA A 217 -0.62 -19.64 15.48
C ALA A 217 0.58 -18.83 15.99
N TYR A 218 0.89 -18.90 17.28
CA TYR A 218 2.08 -18.24 17.85
C TYR A 218 3.39 -18.79 17.28
N LYS A 219 3.51 -20.10 17.10
CA LYS A 219 4.68 -20.71 16.45
C LYS A 219 4.84 -20.26 15.01
N TRP A 220 3.74 -20.16 14.28
CA TRP A 220 3.75 -19.63 12.91
C TRP A 220 4.20 -18.17 12.87
N MET A 221 3.62 -17.30 13.73
CA MET A 221 4.00 -15.90 13.83
C MET A 221 5.49 -15.74 14.19
N ASP A 222 6.01 -16.53 15.14
CA ASP A 222 7.42 -16.51 15.51
C ASP A 222 8.33 -16.98 14.37
N TRP A 223 7.97 -18.09 13.73
CA TRP A 223 8.72 -18.63 12.59
C TRP A 223 8.76 -17.65 11.41
N SER A 224 7.65 -16.98 11.12
CA SER A 224 7.54 -16.00 10.03
C SER A 224 8.39 -14.75 10.24
N LEU A 225 8.87 -14.51 11.48
CA LEU A 225 9.79 -13.41 11.81
C LEU A 225 11.27 -13.82 11.73
N GLN A 226 11.58 -15.04 11.28
CA GLN A 226 12.97 -15.42 10.99
C GLN A 226 13.46 -14.65 9.76
N PRO A 227 14.68 -14.08 9.78
CA PRO A 227 15.19 -13.25 8.70
C PRO A 227 15.17 -13.94 7.32
N LYS A 228 15.60 -15.19 7.24
CA LYS A 228 15.61 -15.94 5.97
C LYS A 228 14.18 -16.14 5.44
N VAL A 229 13.24 -16.52 6.32
CA VAL A 229 11.84 -16.78 5.95
C VAL A 229 11.18 -15.52 5.37
N GLN A 230 11.29 -14.40 6.08
CA GLN A 230 10.72 -13.13 5.58
C GLN A 230 11.39 -12.66 4.29
N GLY A 231 12.69 -12.81 4.19
CA GLY A 231 13.43 -12.42 2.99
C GLY A 231 13.00 -13.23 1.77
N ASP A 232 12.82 -14.52 1.90
CA ASP A 232 12.36 -15.39 0.81
C ASP A 232 10.92 -15.05 0.39
N VAL A 233 10.03 -14.78 1.34
CA VAL A 233 8.66 -14.31 1.06
C VAL A 233 8.66 -12.95 0.38
N ALA A 234 9.45 -12.00 0.88
CA ALA A 234 9.55 -10.67 0.30
C ALA A 234 10.12 -10.70 -1.12
N ALA A 235 11.10 -11.54 -1.39
CA ALA A 235 11.66 -11.73 -2.74
C ALA A 235 10.61 -12.28 -3.71
N TRP A 236 9.89 -13.31 -3.28
CA TRP A 236 8.85 -13.93 -4.11
C TRP A 236 7.70 -12.97 -4.42
N PHE A 237 7.30 -12.16 -3.44
CA PHE A 237 6.19 -11.21 -3.58
C PHE A 237 6.61 -9.85 -4.15
N GLY A 238 7.91 -9.55 -4.26
CA GLY A 238 8.40 -8.22 -4.67
C GLY A 238 8.07 -7.14 -3.63
N SER A 239 8.10 -7.51 -2.35
CA SER A 239 7.83 -6.64 -1.20
C SER A 239 9.11 -6.37 -0.40
N LEU A 240 8.95 -5.76 0.76
CA LEU A 240 9.99 -5.49 1.73
C LEU A 240 9.71 -6.25 3.03
N PRO A 241 10.73 -6.84 3.66
CA PRO A 241 10.55 -7.57 4.91
C PRO A 241 10.34 -6.60 6.09
N ALA A 242 9.53 -7.00 7.06
CA ALA A 242 9.42 -6.29 8.33
C ALA A 242 10.63 -6.52 9.24
N VAL A 243 11.47 -7.50 8.93
CA VAL A 243 12.73 -7.83 9.63
C VAL A 243 13.92 -7.35 8.80
N PRO A 244 14.62 -6.26 9.17
CA PRO A 244 15.71 -5.69 8.36
C PRO A 244 16.85 -6.66 8.05
N ALA A 245 17.16 -7.57 8.98
CA ALA A 245 18.19 -8.60 8.79
C ALA A 245 17.89 -9.54 7.61
N ALA A 246 16.65 -9.63 7.15
CA ALA A 246 16.21 -10.42 6.01
C ALA A 246 16.90 -10.01 4.70
N CYS A 247 17.21 -8.71 4.53
CA CYS A 247 17.91 -8.20 3.35
C CYS A 247 19.33 -8.78 3.17
N LYS A 248 19.91 -9.32 4.27
CA LYS A 248 21.22 -9.99 4.24
C LYS A 248 21.12 -11.52 4.36
N ALA A 249 20.04 -12.01 4.97
CA ALA A 249 19.86 -13.43 5.27
C ALA A 249 19.25 -14.22 4.11
N SER A 250 18.51 -13.56 3.22
CA SER A 250 17.90 -14.19 2.05
C SER A 250 18.78 -13.96 0.80
N GLU A 251 19.23 -15.04 0.19
CA GLU A 251 19.94 -14.98 -1.11
C GLU A 251 19.01 -14.54 -2.24
N LEU A 252 17.71 -14.86 -2.13
CA LEU A 252 16.71 -14.51 -3.14
C LEU A 252 16.43 -13.01 -3.17
N LEU A 253 16.35 -12.37 -2.00
CA LEU A 253 16.10 -10.93 -1.90
C LEU A 253 17.37 -10.13 -2.08
N GLY A 254 18.40 -10.44 -1.27
CA GLY A 254 19.64 -9.71 -1.23
C GLY A 254 19.51 -8.24 -0.80
N ALA A 255 20.63 -7.61 -0.52
CA ALA A 255 20.66 -6.18 -0.18
C ALA A 255 20.20 -5.30 -1.36
N GLU A 256 20.53 -5.69 -2.59
CA GLU A 256 20.10 -4.97 -3.80
C GLU A 256 18.59 -5.05 -4.02
N GLY A 257 17.96 -6.21 -3.76
CA GLY A 257 16.50 -6.34 -3.84
C GLY A 257 15.79 -5.45 -2.84
N CYS A 258 16.27 -5.35 -1.60
CA CYS A 258 15.72 -4.43 -0.60
C CYS A 258 15.85 -2.96 -1.06
N ALA A 259 17.01 -2.55 -1.53
CA ALA A 259 17.24 -1.18 -2.02
C ALA A 259 16.34 -0.86 -3.23
N THR A 260 16.26 -1.79 -4.19
CA THR A 260 15.44 -1.65 -5.40
C THR A 260 13.95 -1.52 -5.08
N ASN A 261 13.47 -2.26 -4.06
CA ASN A 261 12.07 -2.21 -3.64
C ASN A 261 11.76 -1.01 -2.71
N GLY A 262 12.75 -0.18 -2.36
CA GLY A 262 12.56 1.08 -1.64
C GLY A 262 12.74 1.01 -0.13
N PHE A 263 13.51 0.04 0.41
CA PHE A 263 13.74 -0.08 1.85
C PHE A 263 14.26 1.22 2.48
N ASP A 264 15.15 1.94 1.79
CA ASP A 264 15.73 3.20 2.24
C ASP A 264 14.79 4.42 2.10
N GLN A 265 13.59 4.22 1.55
CA GLN A 265 12.61 5.26 1.34
C GLN A 265 11.47 5.24 2.37
N PHE A 266 11.61 4.47 3.44
CA PHE A 266 10.58 4.26 4.46
C PHE A 266 9.92 5.56 4.94
N ASP A 267 10.70 6.60 5.20
CA ASP A 267 10.21 7.89 5.73
C ASP A 267 9.36 8.70 4.73
N LYS A 268 9.36 8.28 3.45
CA LYS A 268 8.51 8.88 2.41
C LYS A 268 7.17 8.16 2.26
N ILE A 269 6.92 7.11 3.06
CA ILE A 269 5.75 6.26 2.92
C ILE A 269 4.70 6.60 3.96
N ALA A 270 3.51 6.97 3.50
CA ALA A 270 2.31 7.08 4.33
C ALA A 270 1.58 5.72 4.34
N PHE A 271 1.80 4.92 5.38
CA PHE A 271 1.23 3.58 5.47
C PHE A 271 -0.29 3.61 5.60
N TRP A 272 -0.97 2.72 4.88
CA TRP A 272 -2.41 2.55 4.91
C TRP A 272 -2.93 2.39 6.35
N LYS A 273 -3.94 3.16 6.65
CA LYS A 273 -4.68 3.12 7.91
C LYS A 273 -6.15 3.36 7.60
N THR A 274 -7.05 2.54 8.12
CA THR A 274 -8.49 2.76 7.95
C THR A 274 -8.87 4.12 8.51
N PRO A 275 -9.43 5.07 7.72
CA PRO A 275 -9.91 6.35 8.21
C PRO A 275 -10.97 6.22 9.29
N GLN A 276 -10.80 6.93 10.40
CA GLN A 276 -11.68 6.92 11.57
C GLN A 276 -12.32 8.30 11.76
N ALA A 277 -13.57 8.32 12.23
CA ALA A 277 -14.31 9.57 12.45
C ALA A 277 -13.73 10.45 13.58
N GLU A 278 -13.10 9.86 14.58
CA GLU A 278 -12.54 10.53 15.76
C GLU A 278 -13.49 11.61 16.35
N GLY A 279 -14.67 11.19 16.72
CA GLY A 279 -15.68 12.08 17.28
C GLY A 279 -16.29 13.07 16.26
N GLY A 280 -16.23 12.74 14.97
CA GLY A 280 -16.77 13.58 13.88
C GLY A 280 -15.75 14.58 13.32
N LYS A 281 -14.51 14.56 13.77
CA LYS A 281 -13.44 15.45 13.30
C LYS A 281 -13.00 15.12 11.88
N PHE A 282 -13.00 13.84 11.52
CA PHE A 282 -12.55 13.36 10.21
C PHE A 282 -13.64 12.53 9.52
N VAL A 283 -13.56 12.46 8.21
CA VAL A 283 -14.49 11.69 7.38
C VAL A 283 -14.18 10.20 7.49
N PRO A 284 -15.13 9.35 7.93
CA PRO A 284 -14.90 7.93 8.16
C PRO A 284 -14.82 7.11 6.87
N TYR A 285 -14.20 5.94 6.94
CA TYR A 285 -14.01 5.04 5.79
C TYR A 285 -15.30 4.61 5.09
N SER A 286 -16.42 4.50 5.83
CA SER A 286 -17.73 4.22 5.23
C SER A 286 -18.14 5.28 4.21
N ARG A 287 -17.87 6.55 4.50
CA ARG A 287 -18.11 7.66 3.59
C ARG A 287 -17.12 7.62 2.41
N TRP A 288 -15.85 7.30 2.66
CA TRP A 288 -14.87 7.09 1.59
C TRP A 288 -15.33 6.04 0.58
N THR A 289 -15.85 4.91 1.08
CA THR A 289 -16.37 3.83 0.22
C THR A 289 -17.52 4.30 -0.65
N GLN A 290 -18.51 5.02 -0.08
CA GLN A 290 -19.67 5.53 -0.79
C GLN A 290 -19.28 6.53 -1.88
N ASP A 291 -18.47 7.52 -1.52
CA ASP A 291 -18.10 8.60 -2.44
C ASP A 291 -17.11 8.12 -3.52
N TYR A 292 -16.21 7.17 -3.19
CA TYR A 292 -15.34 6.52 -4.16
C TYR A 292 -16.16 5.79 -5.23
N ILE A 293 -17.11 4.94 -4.82
CA ILE A 293 -18.01 4.23 -5.74
C ILE A 293 -18.78 5.22 -6.61
N ALA A 294 -19.26 6.32 -6.05
CA ALA A 294 -19.98 7.34 -6.79
C ALA A 294 -19.12 8.04 -7.86
N ILE A 295 -17.82 8.27 -7.59
CA ILE A 295 -16.88 8.88 -8.55
C ILE A 295 -16.47 7.89 -9.62
N MET A 296 -16.14 6.67 -9.23
CA MET A 296 -15.70 5.62 -10.17
C MET A 296 -16.86 5.08 -11.01
N GLY A 297 -18.07 5.32 -10.54
CA GLY A 297 -19.37 5.19 -11.16
C GLY A 297 -19.62 3.95 -11.96
N GLY A 298 -20.44 3.01 -11.50
CA GLY A 298 -21.19 2.08 -12.33
C GLY A 298 -20.48 1.45 -13.56
N ARG A 299 -19.18 1.07 -13.37
CA ARG A 299 -18.44 0.32 -14.40
C ARG A 299 -18.71 -1.16 -14.28
#